data_41eded28c6c5c06e9cefde76ce467e16
#
_entry.id   41eded28c6c5c06e9cefde76ce467e16
#
_cell.length_a   1.000
_cell.length_b   1.000
_cell.length_c   1.000
_cell.angle_alpha   90.00
_cell.angle_beta   90.00
_cell.angle_gamma   90.00
#
_symmetry.space_group_name_H-M   'P 1'
#
loop_
_entity.id
_entity.type
_entity.pdbx_description
1 polymer ?
#
loop_
_entity_poly.entity_id
_entity_poly.type
_entity_poly.pdbx_seq_one_letter_code
_entity_poly.pdbx_strand_id
1 'polypeptide(L)'
;MRTKNIAMILTLALTAGLCQTAAPSQAATPKLSTKNLTMKVGKTAALKVKKTSKKAKWSIVSGKKNIRLTAKKKTSVKVKAVKAGKAKISCKIGKKKLVCKVSVKSDIKEKDVKMKYNNVVFTKDFVEKVNSISFGKKIVKDKMAQRKLCALFTKLKFEETLELKGLHKKVNVNAETLKVGELTPLIFTLSDGTKCYVDSTESQFGVTTEEQTKYYNVLEAINENEFWETIDELVDRYCEK
;
A
#
# COMPACT_ATOMS: atom_id res chain seq x y z
N MET A 1 -63.85 51.57 -51.82
CA MET A 1 -65.13 50.85 -51.73
C MET A 1 -64.98 49.71 -50.72
N ARG A 2 -65.96 49.69 -49.74
CA ARG A 2 -66.34 48.58 -48.85
C ARG A 2 -65.39 48.29 -47.74
N THR A 3 -65.60 48.86 -46.62
CA THR A 3 -66.58 48.66 -45.49
C THR A 3 -66.42 47.34 -44.73
N LYS A 4 -66.07 47.49 -43.45
CA LYS A 4 -66.70 46.84 -42.25
C LYS A 4 -66.31 45.42 -41.98
N ASN A 5 -66.20 44.96 -40.74
CA ASN A 5 -66.92 45.25 -39.51
C ASN A 5 -66.04 44.92 -38.28
N ILE A 6 -66.29 45.71 -37.27
CA ILE A 6 -65.87 45.50 -35.92
C ILE A 6 -66.69 44.36 -35.29
N ALA A 7 -66.06 43.39 -34.67
CA ALA A 7 -66.71 42.53 -33.71
C ALA A 7 -65.83 42.51 -32.42
N MET A 8 -66.36 43.25 -31.43
CA MET A 8 -65.85 43.34 -30.08
C MET A 8 -66.32 42.10 -29.35
N ILE A 9 -65.38 41.15 -29.07
CA ILE A 9 -65.63 40.00 -28.21
C ILE A 9 -64.98 40.28 -26.87
N LEU A 10 -65.80 40.56 -25.88
CA LEU A 10 -65.47 40.71 -24.45
C LEU A 10 -65.22 39.30 -23.91
N THR A 11 -64.01 38.87 -23.77
CA THR A 11 -63.66 37.63 -23.11
C THR A 11 -63.23 37.91 -21.69
N LEU A 12 -64.08 37.46 -20.77
CA LEU A 12 -63.87 37.44 -19.31
C LEU A 12 -62.68 36.58 -18.98
N ALA A 13 -61.56 37.19 -18.58
CA ALA A 13 -60.39 36.45 -18.14
C ALA A 13 -60.65 35.87 -16.74
N LEU A 14 -60.96 34.59 -16.66
CA LEU A 14 -60.96 33.81 -15.45
C LEU A 14 -59.51 33.60 -15.02
N THR A 15 -58.98 34.33 -14.07
CA THR A 15 -57.69 34.10 -13.44
C THR A 15 -57.79 32.89 -12.53
N ALA A 16 -57.62 31.69 -13.07
CA ALA A 16 -57.31 30.50 -12.30
C ALA A 16 -55.90 30.65 -11.72
N GLY A 17 -55.82 30.97 -10.43
CA GLY A 17 -54.57 30.97 -9.66
C GLY A 17 -53.94 29.57 -9.68
N LEU A 18 -52.96 29.34 -10.57
CA LEU A 18 -52.08 28.17 -10.52
C LEU A 18 -51.25 28.25 -9.25
N CYS A 19 -51.75 27.63 -8.19
CA CYS A 19 -50.92 27.28 -7.04
C CYS A 19 -49.89 26.28 -7.48
N GLN A 20 -48.74 26.75 -7.96
CA GLN A 20 -47.59 25.88 -8.22
C GLN A 20 -47.07 25.36 -6.88
N THR A 21 -47.51 24.19 -6.48
CA THR A 21 -46.88 23.43 -5.42
C THR A 21 -45.47 23.11 -5.86
N ALA A 22 -44.50 23.88 -5.34
CA ALA A 22 -43.11 23.59 -5.54
C ALA A 22 -42.86 22.15 -5.07
N ALA A 23 -42.60 21.24 -6.00
CA ALA A 23 -42.23 19.86 -5.67
C ALA A 23 -41.05 19.89 -4.70
N PRO A 24 -41.08 19.08 -3.63
CA PRO A 24 -39.97 19.08 -2.67
C PRO A 24 -38.68 18.74 -3.39
N SER A 25 -37.79 19.71 -3.46
CA SER A 25 -36.45 19.52 -4.02
C SER A 25 -35.79 18.37 -3.28
N GLN A 26 -35.69 17.21 -3.92
CA GLN A 26 -34.98 16.05 -3.35
C GLN A 26 -33.55 16.46 -3.06
N ALA A 27 -33.25 16.65 -1.77
CA ALA A 27 -31.93 17.05 -1.32
C ALA A 27 -30.87 16.07 -1.84
N ALA A 28 -30.04 16.52 -2.76
CA ALA A 28 -29.07 15.71 -3.46
C ALA A 28 -28.16 14.97 -2.47
N THR A 29 -28.18 13.65 -2.52
CA THR A 29 -27.41 12.79 -1.61
C THR A 29 -25.90 12.98 -1.78
N PRO A 30 -25.16 13.35 -0.73
CA PRO A 30 -23.71 13.49 -0.80
C PRO A 30 -23.03 12.19 -1.23
N LYS A 31 -22.06 12.29 -2.16
CA LYS A 31 -21.27 11.16 -2.66
C LYS A 31 -19.79 11.53 -2.70
N LEU A 32 -18.90 10.57 -2.43
CA LEU A 32 -17.46 10.75 -2.65
C LEU A 32 -17.14 10.77 -4.16
N SER A 33 -16.11 11.50 -4.54
CA SER A 33 -15.57 11.48 -5.91
C SER A 33 -15.11 10.07 -6.33
N THR A 34 -14.62 9.28 -5.36
CA THR A 34 -14.32 7.86 -5.53
C THR A 34 -14.51 7.11 -4.20
N LYS A 35 -14.94 5.85 -4.27
CA LYS A 35 -15.00 4.94 -3.13
C LYS A 35 -13.69 4.15 -2.96
N ASN A 36 -12.91 4.01 -4.04
CA ASN A 36 -11.63 3.33 -4.06
C ASN A 36 -10.58 4.26 -4.65
N LEU A 37 -9.48 4.48 -3.94
CA LEU A 37 -8.39 5.35 -4.35
C LEU A 37 -7.10 4.53 -4.37
N THR A 38 -6.50 4.36 -5.55
CA THR A 38 -5.19 3.71 -5.69
C THR A 38 -4.14 4.78 -5.94
N MET A 39 -3.04 4.70 -5.19
CA MET A 39 -1.94 5.68 -5.22
C MET A 39 -0.61 4.95 -5.16
N LYS A 40 0.47 5.59 -5.66
CA LYS A 40 1.86 5.17 -5.39
C LYS A 40 2.41 5.93 -4.20
N VAL A 41 3.36 5.32 -3.47
CA VAL A 41 4.11 5.96 -2.38
C VAL A 41 4.64 7.33 -2.84
N GLY A 42 4.62 8.33 -1.98
CA GLY A 42 5.05 9.70 -2.28
C GLY A 42 4.03 10.58 -3.03
N LYS A 43 3.03 9.99 -3.70
CA LYS A 43 2.04 10.76 -4.48
C LYS A 43 0.92 11.33 -3.61
N THR A 44 0.32 12.41 -4.10
CA THR A 44 -0.83 13.07 -3.46
C THR A 44 -2.03 13.08 -4.40
N ALA A 45 -3.21 12.79 -3.87
CA ALA A 45 -4.47 12.84 -4.60
C ALA A 45 -5.53 13.64 -3.82
N ALA A 46 -6.47 14.25 -4.54
CA ALA A 46 -7.59 14.96 -3.93
C ALA A 46 -8.83 14.06 -3.84
N LEU A 47 -9.39 13.91 -2.65
CA LEU A 47 -10.66 13.25 -2.43
C LEU A 47 -11.72 14.33 -2.16
N LYS A 48 -12.81 14.32 -2.92
CA LYS A 48 -13.86 15.34 -2.86
C LYS A 48 -15.21 14.72 -2.52
N VAL A 49 -16.08 15.50 -1.86
CA VAL A 49 -17.48 15.18 -1.74
C VAL A 49 -18.26 16.02 -2.75
N LYS A 50 -19.14 15.37 -3.50
CA LYS A 50 -20.06 15.98 -4.47
C LYS A 50 -21.47 16.08 -3.88
N LYS A 51 -22.30 16.94 -4.44
CA LYS A 51 -23.71 17.14 -4.07
C LYS A 51 -23.92 17.54 -2.61
N THR A 52 -23.07 18.43 -2.08
CA THR A 52 -23.24 19.02 -0.74
C THR A 52 -22.50 20.34 -0.63
N SER A 53 -23.12 21.27 0.09
CA SER A 53 -22.49 22.52 0.58
C SER A 53 -22.06 22.42 2.05
N LYS A 54 -22.44 21.33 2.74
CA LYS A 54 -22.12 21.14 4.17
C LYS A 54 -20.64 20.79 4.35
N LYS A 55 -20.06 21.22 5.48
CA LYS A 55 -18.67 20.94 5.84
C LYS A 55 -18.48 19.45 6.12
N ALA A 56 -17.50 18.85 5.46
CA ALA A 56 -17.10 17.46 5.64
C ALA A 56 -16.04 17.34 6.75
N LYS A 57 -16.24 16.39 7.68
CA LYS A 57 -15.23 16.02 8.68
C LYS A 57 -14.49 14.77 8.19
N TRP A 58 -13.18 14.90 7.96
CA TRP A 58 -12.33 13.84 7.42
C TRP A 58 -11.49 13.19 8.51
N SER A 59 -11.44 11.87 8.54
CA SER A 59 -10.61 11.09 9.45
C SER A 59 -10.07 9.82 8.79
N ILE A 60 -8.92 9.35 9.26
CA ILE A 60 -8.38 8.04 8.87
C ILE A 60 -8.91 7.01 9.86
N VAL A 61 -9.62 6.00 9.35
CA VAL A 61 -10.21 4.92 10.16
C VAL A 61 -9.19 3.82 10.40
N SER A 62 -8.42 3.47 9.37
CA SER A 62 -7.34 2.48 9.44
C SER A 62 -6.21 2.85 8.50
N GLY A 63 -5.01 2.29 8.73
CA GLY A 63 -3.85 2.54 7.90
C GLY A 63 -3.27 3.96 8.08
N LYS A 64 -3.26 4.51 9.29
CA LYS A 64 -2.69 5.85 9.60
C LYS A 64 -1.23 5.99 9.20
N LYS A 65 -0.47 4.88 9.17
CA LYS A 65 0.94 4.87 8.76
C LYS A 65 1.10 4.98 7.24
N ASN A 66 0.11 4.50 6.46
CA ASN A 66 0.19 4.41 5.01
C ASN A 66 -0.20 5.71 4.30
N ILE A 67 -1.00 6.56 4.96
CA ILE A 67 -1.48 7.81 4.38
C ILE A 67 -1.49 8.95 5.40
N ARG A 68 -1.38 10.18 4.90
CA ARG A 68 -1.64 11.41 5.68
C ARG A 68 -2.71 12.25 4.99
N LEU A 69 -3.58 12.87 5.78
CA LEU A 69 -4.55 13.85 5.28
C LEU A 69 -3.99 15.25 5.44
N THR A 70 -3.83 15.95 4.32
CA THR A 70 -3.33 17.32 4.26
C THR A 70 -4.37 18.22 3.59
N ALA A 71 -4.28 19.54 3.76
CA ALA A 71 -5.15 20.53 3.12
C ALA A 71 -6.66 20.14 3.17
N LYS A 72 -7.21 20.02 4.39
CA LYS A 72 -8.63 19.76 4.62
C LYS A 72 -9.44 21.03 4.31
N LYS A 73 -10.24 20.98 3.24
CA LYS A 73 -11.18 22.04 2.84
C LYS A 73 -12.61 21.62 3.17
N LYS A 74 -13.59 22.53 2.96
CA LYS A 74 -15.01 22.32 3.27
C LYS A 74 -15.56 21.00 2.69
N THR A 75 -15.27 20.68 1.43
CA THR A 75 -15.76 19.49 0.72
C THR A 75 -14.67 18.64 0.11
N SER A 76 -13.39 18.89 0.44
CA SER A 76 -12.27 18.12 -0.11
C SER A 76 -11.13 17.99 0.89
N VAL A 77 -10.28 16.98 0.63
CA VAL A 77 -9.05 16.73 1.38
C VAL A 77 -7.97 16.24 0.42
N LYS A 78 -6.71 16.63 0.64
CA LYS A 78 -5.57 16.03 -0.03
C LYS A 78 -5.10 14.82 0.77
N VAL A 79 -4.92 13.69 0.09
CA VAL A 79 -4.42 12.44 0.65
C VAL A 79 -3.01 12.25 0.13
N LYS A 80 -2.00 12.22 1.01
CA LYS A 80 -0.60 11.91 0.67
C LYS A 80 -0.33 10.46 1.02
N ALA A 81 0.14 9.68 0.06
CA ALA A 81 0.60 8.32 0.26
C ALA A 81 2.01 8.34 0.91
N VAL A 82 2.18 7.64 2.04
CA VAL A 82 3.42 7.62 2.83
C VAL A 82 4.11 6.27 2.71
N LYS A 83 3.37 5.17 2.90
CA LYS A 83 3.85 3.79 2.84
C LYS A 83 2.93 2.94 1.98
N ALA A 84 3.44 1.87 1.39
CA ALA A 84 2.64 0.85 0.74
C ALA A 84 1.69 0.18 1.75
N GLY A 85 0.51 -0.23 1.27
CA GLY A 85 -0.49 -0.89 2.12
C GLY A 85 -1.90 -0.33 1.94
N LYS A 86 -2.82 -0.84 2.76
CA LYS A 86 -4.25 -0.48 2.71
C LYS A 86 -4.60 0.53 3.80
N ALA A 87 -5.50 1.46 3.47
CA ALA A 87 -6.04 2.43 4.42
C ALA A 87 -7.53 2.67 4.16
N LYS A 88 -8.24 3.21 5.15
CA LYS A 88 -9.64 3.62 5.02
C LYS A 88 -9.79 5.05 5.52
N ILE A 89 -10.42 5.91 4.72
CA ILE A 89 -10.75 7.29 5.05
C ILE A 89 -12.26 7.37 5.27
N SER A 90 -12.68 7.96 6.39
CA SER A 90 -14.06 8.31 6.66
C SER A 90 -14.30 9.79 6.40
N CYS A 91 -15.43 10.10 5.79
CA CYS A 91 -15.95 11.44 5.61
C CYS A 91 -17.34 11.53 6.25
N LYS A 92 -17.51 12.32 7.32
CA LYS A 92 -18.81 12.57 7.97
C LYS A 92 -19.37 13.91 7.51
N ILE A 93 -20.61 13.88 7.01
CA ILE A 93 -21.36 15.07 6.53
C ILE A 93 -22.74 15.06 7.19
N GLY A 94 -22.93 15.89 8.20
CA GLY A 94 -24.12 15.81 9.06
C GLY A 94 -24.23 14.40 9.66
N LYS A 95 -25.36 13.75 9.46
CA LYS A 95 -25.62 12.37 9.94
C LYS A 95 -25.04 11.28 9.02
N LYS A 96 -24.63 11.61 7.76
CA LYS A 96 -24.11 10.63 6.80
C LYS A 96 -22.61 10.40 6.96
N LYS A 97 -22.19 9.11 6.91
CA LYS A 97 -20.80 8.67 6.92
C LYS A 97 -20.49 7.98 5.60
N LEU A 98 -19.49 8.48 4.90
CA LEU A 98 -18.98 7.92 3.64
C LEU A 98 -17.58 7.36 3.89
N VAL A 99 -17.23 6.26 3.21
CA VAL A 99 -15.93 5.61 3.36
C VAL A 99 -15.25 5.48 2.00
N CYS A 100 -13.97 5.83 1.96
CA CYS A 100 -13.08 5.58 0.83
C CYS A 100 -12.02 4.55 1.24
N LYS A 101 -11.89 3.47 0.46
CA LYS A 101 -10.79 2.51 0.58
C LYS A 101 -9.61 3.06 -0.20
N VAL A 102 -8.43 3.09 0.43
CA VAL A 102 -7.18 3.56 -0.20
C VAL A 102 -6.22 2.38 -0.29
N SER A 103 -5.66 2.17 -1.47
CA SER A 103 -4.59 1.22 -1.72
C SER A 103 -3.35 1.99 -2.14
N VAL A 104 -2.31 1.94 -1.34
CA VAL A 104 -1.02 2.55 -1.66
C VAL A 104 -0.11 1.43 -2.17
N LYS A 105 0.31 1.56 -3.43
CA LYS A 105 1.27 0.66 -4.07
C LYS A 105 2.68 1.23 -3.97
N SER A 106 3.68 0.37 -4.08
CA SER A 106 5.08 0.78 -4.22
C SER A 106 5.26 1.78 -5.36
N ASP A 107 6.25 2.63 -5.23
CA ASP A 107 6.74 3.53 -6.28
C ASP A 107 7.87 2.90 -7.11
N ILE A 108 8.33 1.72 -6.71
CA ILE A 108 9.38 0.96 -7.42
C ILE A 108 8.90 0.61 -8.82
N LYS A 109 9.73 0.92 -9.81
CA LYS A 109 9.47 0.57 -11.21
C LYS A 109 10.18 -0.74 -11.57
N GLU A 110 9.60 -1.54 -12.45
CA GLU A 110 10.19 -2.80 -12.94
C GLU A 110 11.63 -2.61 -13.43
N LYS A 111 11.89 -1.53 -14.18
CA LYS A 111 13.23 -1.18 -14.71
C LYS A 111 14.28 -0.91 -13.61
N ASP A 112 13.83 -0.58 -12.40
CA ASP A 112 14.73 -0.28 -11.27
C ASP A 112 15.07 -1.54 -10.46
N VAL A 113 14.47 -2.69 -10.83
CA VAL A 113 14.70 -3.99 -10.20
C VAL A 113 15.56 -4.84 -11.14
N LYS A 114 16.88 -4.73 -10.94
CA LYS A 114 17.87 -5.51 -11.71
C LYS A 114 18.23 -6.77 -10.93
N MET A 115 17.83 -7.93 -11.44
CA MET A 115 18.18 -9.22 -10.87
C MET A 115 19.31 -9.87 -11.67
N LYS A 116 20.19 -10.59 -10.97
CA LYS A 116 21.34 -11.29 -11.56
C LYS A 116 21.39 -12.68 -11.01
N TYR A 117 20.71 -13.54 -10.98
CA TYR A 117 20.68 -14.89 -10.40
C TYR A 117 22.05 -15.57 -10.35
N ASN A 118 22.94 -15.06 -9.50
CA ASN A 118 24.35 -15.48 -9.40
C ASN A 118 24.59 -16.58 -8.35
N ASN A 119 23.55 -17.04 -7.67
CA ASN A 119 23.67 -18.04 -6.62
C ASN A 119 22.59 -19.14 -6.71
N VAL A 120 22.84 -20.22 -5.98
CA VAL A 120 22.00 -21.42 -5.98
C VAL A 120 20.75 -21.30 -5.10
N VAL A 121 20.67 -20.29 -4.22
CA VAL A 121 19.57 -20.09 -3.27
C VAL A 121 18.50 -19.18 -3.87
N PHE A 122 18.88 -17.95 -4.24
CA PHE A 122 17.96 -16.94 -4.75
C PHE A 122 17.81 -17.05 -6.27
N THR A 123 17.33 -18.20 -6.71
CA THR A 123 17.06 -18.50 -8.12
C THR A 123 15.82 -17.73 -8.62
N LYS A 124 15.60 -17.75 -9.92
CA LYS A 124 14.40 -17.15 -10.51
C LYS A 124 13.13 -17.79 -9.96
N ASP A 125 13.10 -19.11 -9.85
CA ASP A 125 11.96 -19.87 -9.31
C ASP A 125 11.69 -19.50 -7.85
N PHE A 126 12.73 -19.43 -7.02
CA PHE A 126 12.59 -18.96 -5.63
C PHE A 126 11.94 -17.58 -5.56
N VAL A 127 12.46 -16.60 -6.31
CA VAL A 127 11.98 -15.21 -6.29
C VAL A 127 10.52 -15.11 -6.76
N GLU A 128 10.12 -15.89 -7.74
CA GLU A 128 8.74 -15.90 -8.23
C GLU A 128 7.76 -16.50 -7.21
N LYS A 129 8.19 -17.46 -6.42
CA LYS A 129 7.42 -18.09 -5.34
C LYS A 129 7.30 -17.23 -4.08
N VAL A 130 8.15 -16.21 -3.88
CA VAL A 130 8.08 -15.36 -2.68
C VAL A 130 6.70 -14.71 -2.54
N ASN A 131 6.00 -15.01 -1.46
CA ASN A 131 4.68 -14.46 -1.13
C ASN A 131 4.76 -13.28 -0.15
N SER A 132 5.63 -13.38 0.86
CA SER A 132 5.93 -12.29 1.79
C SER A 132 7.38 -12.35 2.26
N ILE A 133 7.89 -11.20 2.68
CA ILE A 133 9.20 -11.08 3.32
C ILE A 133 8.97 -10.40 4.66
N SER A 134 9.45 -11.00 5.76
CA SER A 134 9.34 -10.40 7.08
C SER A 134 10.71 -10.20 7.71
N PHE A 135 10.82 -9.13 8.51
CA PHE A 135 11.98 -8.77 9.29
C PHE A 135 11.50 -8.28 10.65
N GLY A 136 11.67 -9.11 11.67
CA GLY A 136 11.00 -8.94 12.95
C GLY A 136 9.47 -8.88 12.77
N LYS A 137 8.83 -7.86 13.32
CA LYS A 137 7.37 -7.65 13.25
C LYS A 137 6.92 -6.95 11.95
N LYS A 138 7.84 -6.62 11.06
CA LYS A 138 7.55 -5.91 9.80
C LYS A 138 7.33 -6.94 8.69
N ILE A 139 6.29 -6.79 7.87
CA ILE A 139 5.98 -7.71 6.75
C ILE A 139 5.83 -6.92 5.47
N VAL A 140 6.52 -7.33 4.41
CA VAL A 140 6.45 -6.75 3.06
C VAL A 140 5.62 -7.67 2.17
N LYS A 141 4.46 -7.20 1.72
CA LYS A 141 3.54 -7.92 0.81
C LYS A 141 3.47 -7.29 -0.59
N ASP A 142 4.02 -6.08 -0.77
CA ASP A 142 4.10 -5.45 -2.09
C ASP A 142 5.09 -6.21 -2.97
N LYS A 143 4.62 -6.78 -4.09
CA LYS A 143 5.44 -7.62 -4.99
C LYS A 143 6.67 -6.91 -5.54
N MET A 144 6.56 -5.59 -5.85
CA MET A 144 7.72 -4.86 -6.38
C MET A 144 8.77 -4.62 -5.31
N ALA A 145 8.35 -4.37 -4.05
CA ALA A 145 9.26 -4.27 -2.92
C ALA A 145 9.93 -5.62 -2.61
N GLN A 146 9.20 -6.74 -2.65
CA GLN A 146 9.75 -8.08 -2.52
C GLN A 146 10.82 -8.34 -3.58
N ARG A 147 10.51 -8.07 -4.85
CA ARG A 147 11.48 -8.22 -5.95
C ARG A 147 12.72 -7.35 -5.76
N LYS A 148 12.56 -6.12 -5.25
CA LYS A 148 13.70 -5.26 -4.98
C LYS A 148 14.58 -5.78 -3.83
N LEU A 149 13.97 -6.30 -2.77
CA LEU A 149 14.70 -6.99 -1.69
C LEU A 149 15.43 -8.23 -2.23
N CYS A 150 14.73 -9.11 -2.94
CA CYS A 150 15.36 -10.29 -3.56
C CYS A 150 16.53 -9.91 -4.48
N ALA A 151 16.44 -8.79 -5.21
CA ALA A 151 17.48 -8.34 -6.12
C ALA A 151 18.82 -8.01 -5.41
N LEU A 152 18.79 -7.74 -4.11
CA LEU A 152 20.03 -7.60 -3.32
C LEU A 152 20.74 -8.94 -3.21
N PHE A 153 20.02 -9.99 -2.89
CA PHE A 153 20.54 -11.35 -2.72
C PHE A 153 20.90 -12.02 -4.04
N THR A 154 20.08 -11.86 -5.09
CA THR A 154 20.32 -12.49 -6.40
C THR A 154 21.63 -12.05 -7.06
N LYS A 155 22.21 -10.94 -6.63
CA LYS A 155 23.49 -10.43 -7.15
C LYS A 155 24.70 -11.08 -6.49
N LEU A 156 24.53 -11.56 -5.27
CA LEU A 156 25.61 -12.17 -4.49
C LEU A 156 25.99 -13.51 -5.09
N LYS A 157 27.29 -13.81 -5.11
CA LYS A 157 27.80 -15.14 -5.46
C LYS A 157 28.00 -15.92 -4.18
N PHE A 158 27.29 -17.03 -4.06
CA PHE A 158 27.34 -17.93 -2.92
C PHE A 158 28.14 -19.18 -3.25
N GLU A 159 29.00 -19.57 -2.34
CA GLU A 159 29.69 -20.87 -2.32
C GLU A 159 29.26 -21.59 -1.05
N GLU A 160 28.65 -22.77 -1.20
CA GLU A 160 28.24 -23.58 -0.05
C GLU A 160 29.46 -24.04 0.73
N THR A 161 29.42 -23.94 2.06
CA THR A 161 30.54 -24.34 2.92
C THR A 161 30.04 -25.10 4.14
N LEU A 162 30.84 -26.01 4.63
CA LEU A 162 30.64 -26.67 5.92
C LEU A 162 31.41 -25.96 7.04
N GLU A 163 32.35 -25.08 6.70
CA GLU A 163 33.17 -24.34 7.66
C GLU A 163 32.39 -23.09 8.14
N LEU A 164 32.11 -23.07 9.43
CA LEU A 164 31.39 -21.96 10.06
C LEU A 164 32.36 -20.84 10.43
N LYS A 165 32.10 -19.64 9.95
CA LYS A 165 32.73 -18.40 10.41
C LYS A 165 31.81 -17.70 11.41
N GLY A 166 32.35 -17.35 12.57
CA GLY A 166 31.58 -16.68 13.61
C GLY A 166 30.52 -17.56 14.30
N LEU A 167 29.69 -16.94 15.11
CA LEU A 167 28.63 -17.62 15.88
C LEU A 167 27.30 -17.57 15.11
N HIS A 168 27.11 -18.47 14.15
CA HIS A 168 25.78 -18.73 13.63
C HIS A 168 24.95 -19.44 14.72
N LYS A 169 24.06 -18.71 15.36
CA LYS A 169 23.06 -19.34 16.23
C LYS A 169 22.10 -20.11 15.34
N LYS A 170 21.86 -21.41 15.65
CA LYS A 170 20.79 -22.16 15.00
C LYS A 170 19.50 -21.36 15.13
N VAL A 171 18.93 -20.97 14.00
CA VAL A 171 17.61 -20.30 13.98
C VAL A 171 16.60 -21.36 14.41
N ASN A 172 16.02 -21.18 15.59
CA ASN A 172 14.95 -22.05 16.03
C ASN A 172 13.70 -21.73 15.21
N VAL A 173 13.26 -22.65 14.38
CA VAL A 173 12.14 -22.49 13.44
C VAL A 173 10.81 -22.15 14.17
N ASN A 174 10.74 -22.43 15.49
CA ASN A 174 9.60 -22.08 16.33
C ASN A 174 9.67 -20.65 16.92
N ALA A 175 10.58 -19.82 16.45
CA ALA A 175 10.83 -18.51 17.04
C ALA A 175 9.77 -17.45 16.70
N GLU A 176 8.58 -17.61 17.24
CA GLU A 176 7.69 -16.46 17.48
C GLU A 176 8.23 -15.54 18.61
N THR A 177 9.31 -15.93 19.28
CA THR A 177 9.86 -15.26 20.47
C THR A 177 11.38 -15.05 20.37
N LEU A 178 11.87 -14.43 19.29
CA LEU A 178 13.24 -13.91 19.33
C LEU A 178 13.31 -12.71 20.30
N LYS A 179 14.03 -12.90 21.41
CA LYS A 179 14.27 -11.84 22.40
C LYS A 179 15.16 -10.76 21.79
N VAL A 180 14.94 -9.52 22.22
CA VAL A 180 15.78 -8.37 21.89
C VAL A 180 17.26 -8.69 22.18
N GLY A 181 18.12 -8.63 21.15
CA GLY A 181 19.56 -8.94 21.25
C GLY A 181 20.00 -10.17 20.45
N GLU A 182 19.08 -10.96 19.89
CA GLU A 182 19.41 -12.02 18.92
C GLU A 182 19.30 -11.48 17.48
N LEU A 183 20.18 -11.97 16.59
CA LEU A 183 20.12 -11.64 15.17
C LEU A 183 18.72 -11.96 14.62
N THR A 184 18.00 -10.93 14.20
CA THR A 184 16.66 -11.11 13.63
C THR A 184 16.80 -11.54 12.17
N PRO A 185 16.46 -12.79 11.80
CA PRO A 185 16.59 -13.25 10.43
C PRO A 185 15.59 -12.52 9.52
N LEU A 186 15.97 -12.40 8.25
CA LEU A 186 15.03 -12.05 7.20
C LEU A 186 14.31 -13.33 6.77
N ILE A 187 12.98 -13.34 6.81
CA ILE A 187 12.17 -14.52 6.54
C ILE A 187 11.46 -14.35 5.20
N PHE A 188 11.77 -15.23 4.26
CA PHE A 188 11.04 -15.36 2.99
C PHE A 188 9.97 -16.44 3.17
N THR A 189 8.71 -16.08 3.01
CA THR A 189 7.61 -17.06 2.97
C THR A 189 7.19 -17.26 1.53
N LEU A 190 7.26 -18.50 1.05
CA LEU A 190 6.91 -18.88 -0.31
C LEU A 190 5.40 -19.11 -0.46
N SER A 191 4.94 -19.26 -1.68
CA SER A 191 3.52 -19.43 -2.01
C SER A 191 2.93 -20.75 -1.50
N ASP A 192 3.76 -21.77 -1.30
CA ASP A 192 3.40 -23.06 -0.71
C ASP A 192 3.40 -23.06 0.83
N GLY A 193 3.79 -21.95 1.45
CA GLY A 193 3.89 -21.80 2.90
C GLY A 193 5.29 -22.05 3.45
N THR A 194 6.21 -22.61 2.64
CA THR A 194 7.61 -22.84 3.05
C THR A 194 8.26 -21.55 3.52
N LYS A 195 8.99 -21.60 4.61
CA LYS A 195 9.75 -20.48 5.16
C LYS A 195 11.24 -20.71 4.96
N CYS A 196 11.91 -19.67 4.48
CA CYS A 196 13.36 -19.63 4.35
C CYS A 196 13.88 -18.47 5.23
N TYR A 197 14.69 -18.79 6.21
CA TYR A 197 15.27 -17.85 7.16
C TYR A 197 16.68 -17.53 6.71
N VAL A 198 17.02 -16.26 6.63
CA VAL A 198 18.33 -15.79 6.17
C VAL A 198 18.91 -14.85 7.21
N ASP A 199 20.10 -15.19 7.67
CA ASP A 199 20.96 -14.38 8.53
C ASP A 199 22.34 -14.22 7.93
N SER A 200 23.19 -13.40 8.49
CA SER A 200 24.61 -13.33 8.12
C SER A 200 25.49 -13.02 9.32
N THR A 201 26.69 -13.55 9.28
CA THR A 201 27.76 -13.25 10.22
C THR A 201 29.09 -13.36 9.48
N GLU A 202 29.96 -12.33 9.54
CA GLU A 202 31.30 -12.31 8.94
C GLU A 202 31.31 -12.69 7.44
N SER A 203 30.42 -12.08 6.65
CA SER A 203 30.24 -12.34 5.21
C SER A 203 29.83 -13.76 4.84
N GLN A 204 29.36 -14.54 5.83
CA GLN A 204 28.77 -15.84 5.63
C GLN A 204 27.25 -15.77 5.85
N PHE A 205 26.48 -16.30 4.93
CA PHE A 205 25.02 -16.35 5.02
C PHE A 205 24.57 -17.73 5.48
N GLY A 206 23.76 -17.76 6.53
CA GLY A 206 23.00 -18.92 6.95
C GLY A 206 21.64 -18.93 6.26
N VAL A 207 21.28 -20.02 5.62
CA VAL A 207 19.96 -20.21 5.00
C VAL A 207 19.31 -21.44 5.61
N THR A 208 18.30 -21.20 6.45
CA THR A 208 17.56 -22.26 7.16
C THR A 208 16.19 -22.47 6.54
N THR A 209 15.90 -23.70 6.17
CA THR A 209 14.58 -24.19 5.78
C THR A 209 14.03 -25.11 6.89
N GLU A 210 12.85 -25.67 6.72
CA GLU A 210 12.28 -26.67 7.66
C GLU A 210 13.14 -27.94 7.73
N GLU A 211 13.85 -28.29 6.65
CA GLU A 211 14.62 -29.52 6.53
C GLU A 211 16.05 -29.36 7.04
N GLN A 212 16.70 -28.23 6.73
CA GLN A 212 18.13 -28.05 7.00
C GLN A 212 18.55 -26.57 7.07
N THR A 213 19.72 -26.36 7.68
CA THR A 213 20.46 -25.10 7.57
C THR A 213 21.70 -25.33 6.71
N LYS A 214 21.89 -24.49 5.71
CA LYS A 214 23.09 -24.44 4.88
C LYS A 214 23.79 -23.11 5.04
N TYR A 215 25.10 -23.13 4.94
CA TYR A 215 25.93 -21.94 5.06
C TYR A 215 26.62 -21.66 3.74
N TYR A 216 26.72 -20.38 3.40
CA TYR A 216 27.28 -19.93 2.15
C TYR A 216 28.26 -18.78 2.39
N ASN A 217 29.48 -18.94 1.91
CA ASN A 217 30.42 -17.82 1.82
C ASN A 217 29.97 -16.89 0.69
N VAL A 218 30.05 -15.58 0.93
CA VAL A 218 29.90 -14.60 -0.13
C VAL A 218 31.28 -14.35 -0.75
N LEU A 219 31.40 -14.65 -2.05
CA LEU A 219 32.69 -14.57 -2.78
C LEU A 219 33.10 -13.11 -3.09
N GLU A 220 32.21 -12.18 -2.95
CA GLU A 220 32.46 -10.75 -3.19
C GLU A 220 32.50 -10.03 -1.84
N ALA A 221 33.43 -9.07 -1.69
CA ALA A 221 33.46 -8.24 -0.50
C ALA A 221 32.16 -7.39 -0.41
N ILE A 222 31.43 -7.56 0.67
CA ILE A 222 30.24 -6.75 0.96
C ILE A 222 30.45 -5.98 2.27
N ASN A 223 29.93 -4.78 2.33
CA ASN A 223 29.77 -4.09 3.59
C ASN A 223 28.44 -4.57 4.23
N GLU A 224 28.55 -5.50 5.20
CA GLU A 224 27.37 -6.11 5.82
C GLU A 224 26.47 -5.09 6.50
N ASN A 225 27.03 -4.11 7.19
CA ASN A 225 26.25 -3.09 7.86
C ASN A 225 25.40 -2.31 6.85
N GLU A 226 26.01 -1.82 5.77
CA GLU A 226 25.31 -1.11 4.69
C GLU A 226 24.26 -2.00 3.99
N PHE A 227 24.56 -3.30 3.83
CA PHE A 227 23.65 -4.25 3.23
C PHE A 227 22.39 -4.42 4.08
N TRP A 228 22.54 -4.65 5.40
CA TRP A 228 21.41 -4.83 6.31
C TRP A 228 20.67 -3.53 6.59
N GLU A 229 21.34 -2.39 6.66
CA GLU A 229 20.70 -1.07 6.71
C GLU A 229 19.81 -0.83 5.48
N THR A 230 20.30 -1.17 4.28
CA THR A 230 19.51 -1.08 3.05
C THR A 230 18.25 -1.96 3.09
N ILE A 231 18.38 -3.17 3.66
CA ILE A 231 17.23 -4.07 3.86
C ILE A 231 16.22 -3.46 4.83
N ASP A 232 16.68 -2.97 5.98
CA ASP A 232 15.79 -2.39 7.00
C ASP A 232 15.06 -1.15 6.47
N GLU A 233 15.75 -0.27 5.75
CA GLU A 233 15.13 0.88 5.08
C GLU A 233 14.05 0.48 4.07
N LEU A 234 14.31 -0.54 3.24
CA LEU A 234 13.34 -1.04 2.28
C LEU A 234 12.14 -1.70 2.98
N VAL A 235 12.41 -2.52 3.99
CA VAL A 235 11.36 -3.15 4.80
C VAL A 235 10.53 -2.07 5.49
N ASP A 236 11.16 -1.08 6.12
CA ASP A 236 10.46 0.02 6.78
C ASP A 236 9.59 0.85 5.85
N ARG A 237 10.07 1.08 4.64
CA ARG A 237 9.35 1.85 3.61
C ARG A 237 8.12 1.12 3.09
N TYR A 238 8.17 -0.20 2.98
CA TYR A 238 7.15 -0.98 2.28
C TYR A 238 6.40 -1.99 3.17
N CYS A 239 6.76 -2.14 4.47
CA CYS A 239 6.09 -3.08 5.35
C CYS A 239 4.61 -2.73 5.58
N GLU A 240 3.79 -3.76 5.70
CA GLU A 240 2.45 -3.66 6.28
C GLU A 240 2.60 -3.91 7.79
N LYS A 241 2.07 -3.00 8.61
CA LYS A 241 1.90 -3.20 10.06
C LYS A 241 0.47 -3.47 10.36
#